data_72541b076f864e95840a18f044917f1f
#
_entry.id   72541b076f864e95840a18f044917f1f
#
_cell.length_a   1.000
_cell.length_b   1.000
_cell.length_c   1.000
_cell.angle_alpha   90.00
_cell.angle_beta   90.00
_cell.angle_gamma   90.00
#
_symmetry.space_group_name_H-M   'P 1'
#
loop_
_entity.id
_entity.type
_entity.pdbx_description
1 polymer ?
#
loop_
_entity_poly.entity_id
_entity_poly.type
_entity_poly.pdbx_seq_one_letter_code
_entity_poly.pdbx_strand_id
1 'polypeptide(L)'
;MQLGVPKEIKAQEFRVGMTPAGVRELVSAGHTVLTESGAGDAIGLTDDLYRAAGASVVETAEQVFAESDMIVKVKEPQPHECRQLRPEQLLFTYLHLAADPLQAELLMNSGATCIAYETITSPQGGLPLLAPMSLVAGRLSVQAGAHHMEIHQGGNGTLLGGVPGVAPGKVLVLGGGVVGSSAIRVALGMGADVTVLDRSVSRLGELDEQYRGQLRTVYSTAEAVEEHAREADLIIGAVLIPGASAPKLITAEMLADFKPGTVMVDVAIDQGGCFETARPTTHADPTYVVDGVVHYCVANMPGAVARTATMALTNATLPYVMRLASERVESLLAEDKHFAAGLNVADGMLVHPAVAEALSSHFPPVTTDTRFSGQHIRQQADSQCSEPAVNAKVAQLN
;
A
#
# COMPACT_ATOMS: atom_id res chain seq x y z
N MET A 1 2.45 10.09 23.85
CA MET A 1 3.32 9.29 22.96
C MET A 1 4.12 10.25 22.10
N GLN A 2 5.38 9.91 21.83
CA GLN A 2 6.25 10.64 20.89
C GLN A 2 6.32 9.87 19.56
N LEU A 3 5.88 10.51 18.48
CA LEU A 3 5.87 9.91 17.15
C LEU A 3 7.07 10.41 16.34
N GLY A 4 7.66 9.53 15.55
CA GLY A 4 8.77 9.83 14.65
C GLY A 4 8.37 9.66 13.19
N VAL A 5 8.71 10.65 12.37
CA VAL A 5 8.48 10.65 10.93
C VAL A 5 9.83 10.85 10.23
N PRO A 6 10.57 9.78 9.94
CA PRO A 6 11.83 9.89 9.22
C PRO A 6 11.58 10.20 7.74
N LYS A 7 12.60 10.69 7.08
CA LYS A 7 12.65 10.82 5.62
C LYS A 7 12.76 9.43 4.99
N GLU A 8 12.04 9.22 3.91
CA GLU A 8 12.17 7.98 3.14
C GLU A 8 13.51 7.93 2.40
N ILE A 9 14.22 6.81 2.54
CA ILE A 9 15.55 6.61 1.95
C ILE A 9 15.58 5.60 0.81
N LYS A 10 14.45 4.91 0.55
CA LYS A 10 14.35 4.00 -0.60
C LYS A 10 14.46 4.79 -1.89
N ALA A 11 15.18 4.25 -2.88
CA ALA A 11 15.40 4.93 -4.16
C ALA A 11 14.07 5.37 -4.80
N GLN A 12 13.99 6.63 -5.22
CA GLN A 12 12.83 7.26 -5.85
C GLN A 12 11.55 7.27 -4.97
N GLU A 13 11.70 7.20 -3.66
CA GLU A 13 10.60 7.40 -2.71
C GLU A 13 10.63 8.83 -2.16
N PHE A 14 9.60 9.60 -2.48
CA PHE A 14 9.47 11.00 -2.09
C PHE A 14 8.22 11.26 -1.25
N ARG A 15 7.45 10.22 -0.93
CA ARG A 15 6.31 10.33 0.00
C ARG A 15 6.83 10.50 1.42
N VAL A 16 5.96 10.93 2.32
CA VAL A 16 6.26 11.05 3.76
C VAL A 16 5.13 10.44 4.59
N GLY A 17 5.48 9.83 5.70
CA GLY A 17 4.55 9.07 6.55
C GLY A 17 3.44 9.90 7.19
N MET A 18 3.67 11.21 7.38
CA MET A 18 2.71 12.12 7.99
C MET A 18 2.76 13.51 7.36
N THR A 19 1.61 14.14 7.15
CA THR A 19 1.52 15.53 6.66
C THR A 19 1.51 16.53 7.83
N PRO A 20 1.85 17.81 7.61
CA PRO A 20 1.67 18.85 8.62
C PRO A 20 0.25 18.94 9.21
N ALA A 21 -0.77 18.66 8.39
CA ALA A 21 -2.16 18.60 8.87
C ALA A 21 -2.35 17.47 9.88
N GLY A 22 -1.84 16.26 9.59
CA GLY A 22 -1.89 15.13 10.52
C GLY A 22 -1.07 15.40 11.79
N VAL A 23 0.09 16.06 11.68
CA VAL A 23 0.89 16.50 12.84
C VAL A 23 0.06 17.41 13.75
N ARG A 24 -0.67 18.36 13.18
CA ARG A 24 -1.52 19.28 13.97
C ARG A 24 -2.59 18.53 14.77
N GLU A 25 -3.22 17.51 14.16
CA GLU A 25 -4.21 16.68 14.86
C GLU A 25 -3.57 15.91 16.03
N LEU A 26 -2.40 15.31 15.82
CA LEU A 26 -1.66 14.58 16.85
C LEU A 26 -1.23 15.50 17.99
N VAL A 27 -0.69 16.67 17.68
CA VAL A 27 -0.28 17.67 18.69
C VAL A 27 -1.50 18.20 19.46
N SER A 28 -2.63 18.45 18.79
CA SER A 28 -3.88 18.87 19.43
C SER A 28 -4.44 17.80 20.37
N ALA A 29 -4.15 16.52 20.12
CA ALA A 29 -4.50 15.40 20.98
C ALA A 29 -3.49 15.17 22.14
N GLY A 30 -2.45 16.02 22.25
CA GLY A 30 -1.46 15.96 23.33
C GLY A 30 -0.26 15.05 23.06
N HIS A 31 -0.05 14.65 21.83
CA HIS A 31 1.13 13.88 21.41
C HIS A 31 2.25 14.81 20.93
N THR A 32 3.48 14.32 20.93
CA THR A 32 4.64 15.01 20.35
C THR A 32 5.04 14.34 19.04
N VAL A 33 5.49 15.14 18.07
CA VAL A 33 5.91 14.62 16.77
C VAL A 33 7.31 15.13 16.44
N LEU A 34 8.21 14.22 16.15
CA LEU A 34 9.53 14.48 15.58
C LEU A 34 9.48 14.22 14.07
N THR A 35 9.97 15.15 13.29
CA THR A 35 10.10 14.98 11.83
C THR A 35 11.55 15.18 11.43
N GLU A 36 12.11 14.30 10.61
CA GLU A 36 13.43 14.51 10.05
C GLU A 36 13.42 15.68 9.08
N SER A 37 14.46 16.51 9.12
CA SER A 37 14.62 17.65 8.24
C SER A 37 14.58 17.24 6.76
N GLY A 38 13.82 17.98 5.96
CA GLY A 38 13.63 17.72 4.55
C GLY A 38 12.81 16.47 4.21
N ALA A 39 12.11 15.85 5.17
CA ALA A 39 11.32 14.64 4.93
C ALA A 39 10.22 14.84 3.88
N GLY A 40 9.62 16.03 3.82
CA GLY A 40 8.54 16.37 2.89
C GLY A 40 8.92 17.34 1.76
N ASP A 41 10.18 17.77 1.67
CA ASP A 41 10.61 18.85 0.75
C ASP A 41 10.29 18.54 -0.71
N ALA A 42 10.52 17.31 -1.15
CA ALA A 42 10.30 16.90 -2.54
C ALA A 42 8.84 17.06 -3.00
N ILE A 43 7.90 17.15 -2.07
CA ILE A 43 6.47 17.32 -2.35
C ILE A 43 5.93 18.66 -1.85
N GLY A 44 6.83 19.59 -1.46
CA GLY A 44 6.50 20.94 -1.01
C GLY A 44 5.93 21.00 0.41
N LEU A 45 6.19 19.99 1.25
CA LEU A 45 5.92 20.00 2.70
C LEU A 45 7.22 20.30 3.42
N THR A 46 7.55 21.58 3.55
CA THR A 46 8.81 22.06 4.11
C THR A 46 8.85 21.92 5.64
N ASP A 47 10.06 21.96 6.19
CA ASP A 47 10.30 21.93 7.64
C ASP A 47 9.50 23.02 8.38
N ASP A 48 9.37 24.22 7.79
CA ASP A 48 8.61 25.32 8.40
C ASP A 48 7.12 25.00 8.52
N LEU A 49 6.55 24.25 7.55
CA LEU A 49 5.18 23.78 7.66
C LEU A 49 5.00 22.77 8.79
N TYR A 50 5.98 21.89 9.01
CA TYR A 50 5.97 20.94 10.13
C TYR A 50 6.13 21.67 11.45
N ARG A 51 7.06 22.63 11.57
CA ARG A 51 7.20 23.47 12.79
C ARG A 51 5.93 24.27 13.09
N ALA A 52 5.31 24.87 12.07
CA ALA A 52 4.04 25.60 12.22
C ALA A 52 2.88 24.70 12.64
N ALA A 53 2.94 23.39 12.32
CA ALA A 53 1.98 22.38 12.77
C ALA A 53 2.24 21.89 14.20
N GLY A 54 3.39 22.23 14.80
CA GLY A 54 3.77 21.87 16.17
C GLY A 54 4.76 20.69 16.25
N ALA A 55 5.34 20.24 15.15
CA ALA A 55 6.41 19.25 15.17
C ALA A 55 7.74 19.87 15.61
N SER A 56 8.58 19.04 16.23
CA SER A 56 10.01 19.30 16.39
C SER A 56 10.72 18.71 15.16
N VAL A 57 11.45 19.56 14.43
CA VAL A 57 12.24 19.11 13.28
C VAL A 57 13.67 18.84 13.75
N VAL A 58 14.14 17.63 13.52
CA VAL A 58 15.49 17.15 13.89
C VAL A 58 16.31 16.87 12.65
N GLU A 59 17.64 16.89 12.78
CA GLU A 59 18.54 16.88 11.63
C GLU A 59 18.70 15.49 11.01
N THR A 60 18.53 14.40 11.78
CA THR A 60 18.87 13.06 11.31
C THR A 60 17.83 12.02 11.66
N ALA A 61 17.76 10.96 10.85
CA ALA A 61 16.89 9.81 11.11
C ALA A 61 17.25 9.13 12.44
N GLU A 62 18.54 9.08 12.81
CA GLU A 62 18.98 8.45 14.06
C GLU A 62 18.32 9.10 15.27
N GLN A 63 18.18 10.44 15.26
CA GLN A 63 17.48 11.16 16.31
C GLN A 63 15.98 10.78 16.33
N VAL A 64 15.34 10.70 15.14
CA VAL A 64 13.94 10.29 15.05
C VAL A 64 13.75 8.90 15.63
N PHE A 65 14.57 7.91 15.22
CA PHE A 65 14.45 6.53 15.72
C PHE A 65 14.76 6.42 17.21
N ALA A 66 15.79 7.11 17.70
CA ALA A 66 16.23 7.00 19.11
C ALA A 66 15.20 7.57 20.09
N GLU A 67 14.52 8.66 19.73
CA GLU A 67 13.68 9.41 20.66
C GLU A 67 12.18 9.05 20.56
N SER A 68 11.74 8.40 19.50
CA SER A 68 10.31 8.15 19.27
C SER A 68 9.82 6.84 19.89
N ASP A 69 8.59 6.82 20.36
CA ASP A 69 7.87 5.61 20.80
C ASP A 69 7.29 4.85 19.59
N MET A 70 6.86 5.58 18.57
CA MET A 70 6.29 5.04 17.33
C MET A 70 6.92 5.69 16.11
N ILE A 71 7.38 4.87 15.16
CA ILE A 71 7.86 5.29 13.86
C ILE A 71 6.76 5.12 12.83
N VAL A 72 6.44 6.19 12.10
CA VAL A 72 5.44 6.22 11.03
C VAL A 72 6.14 6.49 9.71
N LYS A 73 6.10 5.51 8.81
CA LYS A 73 6.75 5.57 7.48
C LYS A 73 5.74 5.29 6.37
N VAL A 74 6.19 5.38 5.14
CA VAL A 74 5.46 4.93 3.95
C VAL A 74 5.93 3.56 3.51
N LYS A 75 7.25 3.42 3.27
CA LYS A 75 7.85 2.19 2.75
C LYS A 75 8.51 1.37 3.86
N GLU A 76 8.71 0.11 3.53
CA GLU A 76 9.44 -0.82 4.37
C GLU A 76 10.79 -0.23 4.78
N PRO A 77 11.15 -0.37 6.07
CA PRO A 77 12.42 0.13 6.57
C PRO A 77 13.58 -0.61 5.90
N GLN A 78 14.57 0.15 5.46
CA GLN A 78 15.77 -0.43 4.88
C GLN A 78 16.66 -1.05 5.97
N PRO A 79 17.61 -1.95 5.65
CA PRO A 79 18.41 -2.66 6.66
C PRO A 79 19.09 -1.74 7.68
N HIS A 80 19.49 -0.54 7.27
CA HIS A 80 20.05 0.46 8.18
C HIS A 80 19.01 0.96 9.20
N GLU A 81 17.78 1.23 8.75
CA GLU A 81 16.68 1.69 9.59
C GLU A 81 16.18 0.57 10.54
N CYS A 82 16.11 -0.68 10.06
CA CYS A 82 15.75 -1.82 10.90
C CYS A 82 16.67 -1.96 12.14
N ARG A 83 17.98 -1.68 11.98
CA ARG A 83 18.96 -1.76 13.07
C ARG A 83 18.84 -0.62 14.09
N GLN A 84 18.09 0.43 13.79
CA GLN A 84 17.83 1.56 14.69
C GLN A 84 16.57 1.33 15.55
N LEU A 85 15.73 0.39 15.12
CA LEU A 85 14.55 0.00 15.90
C LEU A 85 14.98 -0.68 17.21
N ARG A 86 14.17 -0.51 18.24
CA ARG A 86 14.44 -1.05 19.59
C ARG A 86 13.21 -1.78 20.14
N PRO A 87 13.39 -2.67 21.11
CA PRO A 87 12.27 -3.29 21.82
C PRO A 87 11.27 -2.22 22.34
N GLU A 88 10.00 -2.58 22.42
CA GLU A 88 8.88 -1.71 22.86
C GLU A 88 8.53 -0.57 21.89
N GLN A 89 9.31 -0.36 20.83
CA GLN A 89 9.01 0.63 19.80
C GLN A 89 7.96 0.09 18.81
N LEU A 90 7.04 0.96 18.39
CA LEU A 90 6.09 0.65 17.33
C LEU A 90 6.64 1.06 15.97
N LEU A 91 6.47 0.21 14.97
CA LEU A 91 6.68 0.55 13.58
C LEU A 91 5.35 0.41 12.83
N PHE A 92 4.89 1.49 12.20
CA PHE A 92 3.64 1.52 11.45
C PHE A 92 3.90 1.99 10.01
N THR A 93 3.85 1.10 9.05
CA THR A 93 4.26 1.33 7.66
C THR A 93 3.79 0.18 6.74
N TYR A 94 4.01 0.28 5.42
CA TYR A 94 4.03 -0.90 4.55
C TYR A 94 5.26 -1.74 4.85
N LEU A 95 5.11 -3.05 4.95
CA LEU A 95 6.20 -3.98 5.26
C LEU A 95 6.53 -4.94 4.11
N HIS A 96 5.52 -5.50 3.45
CA HIS A 96 5.67 -6.48 2.36
C HIS A 96 6.60 -7.67 2.69
N LEU A 97 6.59 -8.14 3.94
CA LEU A 97 7.56 -9.09 4.50
C LEU A 97 7.62 -10.43 3.77
N ALA A 98 6.51 -10.89 3.20
CA ALA A 98 6.45 -12.17 2.49
C ALA A 98 7.45 -12.28 1.31
N ALA A 99 7.93 -11.12 0.79
CA ALA A 99 8.87 -11.05 -0.33
C ALA A 99 10.32 -10.76 0.12
N ASP A 100 10.57 -10.46 1.40
CA ASP A 100 11.89 -10.05 1.90
C ASP A 100 12.26 -10.74 3.22
N PRO A 101 12.86 -11.95 3.15
CA PRO A 101 13.31 -12.67 4.34
C PRO A 101 14.34 -11.92 5.19
N LEU A 102 15.22 -11.14 4.56
CA LEU A 102 16.23 -10.37 5.29
C LEU A 102 15.59 -9.26 6.14
N GLN A 103 14.63 -8.54 5.57
CA GLN A 103 13.88 -7.53 6.31
C GLN A 103 13.12 -8.18 7.49
N ALA A 104 12.47 -9.33 7.25
CA ALA A 104 11.76 -10.05 8.31
C ALA A 104 12.70 -10.44 9.46
N GLU A 105 13.90 -10.97 9.16
CA GLU A 105 14.92 -11.30 10.15
C GLU A 105 15.37 -10.07 10.96
N LEU A 106 15.66 -8.97 10.27
CA LEU A 106 16.10 -7.72 10.92
C LEU A 106 15.02 -7.15 11.84
N LEU A 107 13.75 -7.18 11.42
CA LEU A 107 12.63 -6.72 12.25
C LEU A 107 12.39 -7.62 13.47
N MET A 108 12.46 -8.94 13.31
CA MET A 108 12.41 -9.86 14.45
C MET A 108 13.55 -9.57 15.46
N ASN A 109 14.77 -9.38 14.95
CA ASN A 109 15.94 -9.12 15.78
C ASN A 109 15.87 -7.76 16.51
N SER A 110 15.13 -6.79 15.99
CA SER A 110 14.95 -5.49 16.64
C SER A 110 14.11 -5.55 17.92
N GLY A 111 13.23 -6.54 18.04
CA GLY A 111 12.26 -6.67 19.12
C GLY A 111 11.11 -5.64 19.05
N ALA A 112 11.05 -4.83 18.00
CA ALA A 112 9.97 -3.85 17.81
C ALA A 112 8.65 -4.52 17.44
N THR A 113 7.54 -3.88 17.79
CA THR A 113 6.20 -4.29 17.34
C THR A 113 5.91 -3.67 15.99
N CYS A 114 5.76 -4.50 14.95
CA CYS A 114 5.60 -4.03 13.57
C CYS A 114 4.18 -4.30 13.06
N ILE A 115 3.47 -3.22 12.75
CA ILE A 115 2.09 -3.24 12.23
C ILE A 115 2.13 -2.79 10.77
N ALA A 116 1.72 -3.69 9.86
CA ALA A 116 1.73 -3.47 8.43
C ALA A 116 0.42 -2.83 7.94
N TYR A 117 0.52 -1.78 7.14
CA TYR A 117 -0.65 -1.14 6.51
C TYR A 117 -1.43 -2.12 5.63
N GLU A 118 -0.74 -2.92 4.82
CA GLU A 118 -1.32 -3.78 3.80
C GLU A 118 -2.05 -5.01 4.36
N THR A 119 -1.91 -5.33 5.63
CA THR A 119 -2.60 -6.47 6.24
C THR A 119 -3.76 -6.07 7.16
N ILE A 120 -3.90 -4.77 7.49
CA ILE A 120 -5.09 -4.26 8.20
C ILE A 120 -6.31 -4.45 7.31
N THR A 121 -7.37 -5.07 7.88
CA THR A 121 -8.64 -5.30 7.20
C THR A 121 -9.73 -4.33 7.67
N SER A 122 -10.92 -4.42 7.08
CA SER A 122 -12.07 -3.60 7.42
C SER A 122 -13.31 -4.46 7.68
N PRO A 123 -14.21 -4.09 8.60
CA PRO A 123 -15.52 -4.74 8.76
C PRO A 123 -16.37 -4.76 7.48
N GLN A 124 -16.16 -3.78 6.61
CA GLN A 124 -16.83 -3.68 5.31
C GLN A 124 -16.11 -4.50 4.21
N GLY A 125 -15.03 -5.19 4.58
CA GLY A 125 -14.16 -5.91 3.65
C GLY A 125 -13.06 -5.04 3.06
N GLY A 126 -12.10 -5.68 2.39
CA GLY A 126 -10.96 -5.04 1.76
C GLY A 126 -9.86 -4.61 2.72
N LEU A 127 -8.89 -3.87 2.18
CA LEU A 127 -7.66 -3.43 2.85
C LEU A 127 -7.63 -1.89 2.85
N PRO A 128 -8.15 -1.24 3.92
CA PRO A 128 -8.42 0.20 3.93
C PRO A 128 -7.17 1.06 3.78
N LEU A 129 -6.00 0.59 4.22
CA LEU A 129 -4.75 1.34 4.11
C LEU A 129 -3.98 1.03 2.82
N LEU A 130 -4.30 -0.07 2.12
CA LEU A 130 -3.78 -0.36 0.77
C LEU A 130 -4.61 0.32 -0.32
N ALA A 131 -5.91 0.46 -0.11
CA ALA A 131 -6.85 1.03 -1.08
C ALA A 131 -6.42 2.41 -1.63
N PRO A 132 -5.91 3.38 -0.83
CA PRO A 132 -5.45 4.67 -1.36
C PRO A 132 -4.37 4.54 -2.43
N MET A 133 -3.41 3.63 -2.25
CA MET A 133 -2.35 3.41 -3.25
C MET A 133 -2.89 2.70 -4.49
N SER A 134 -3.82 1.79 -4.33
CA SER A 134 -4.54 1.16 -5.44
C SER A 134 -5.35 2.17 -6.26
N LEU A 135 -6.00 3.14 -5.60
CA LEU A 135 -6.71 4.24 -6.27
C LEU A 135 -5.76 5.13 -7.08
N VAL A 136 -4.60 5.47 -6.50
CA VAL A 136 -3.57 6.28 -7.18
C VAL A 136 -2.98 5.53 -8.35
N ALA A 137 -2.57 4.27 -8.15
CA ALA A 137 -1.98 3.44 -9.20
C ALA A 137 -2.92 3.23 -10.39
N GLY A 138 -4.21 2.93 -10.14
CA GLY A 138 -5.20 2.78 -11.19
C GLY A 138 -5.42 4.04 -12.03
N ARG A 139 -5.39 5.23 -11.40
CA ARG A 139 -5.48 6.50 -12.14
C ARG A 139 -4.22 6.82 -12.91
N LEU A 140 -3.07 6.58 -12.30
CA LEU A 140 -1.77 6.82 -12.92
C LEU A 140 -1.52 5.87 -14.10
N SER A 141 -2.07 4.64 -14.07
CA SER A 141 -1.91 3.69 -15.17
C SER A 141 -2.45 4.23 -16.51
N VAL A 142 -3.56 4.97 -16.47
CA VAL A 142 -4.11 5.63 -17.66
C VAL A 142 -3.28 6.83 -18.08
N GLN A 143 -2.83 7.65 -17.13
CA GLN A 143 -1.98 8.81 -17.41
C GLN A 143 -0.65 8.38 -18.05
N ALA A 144 0.03 7.39 -17.47
CA ALA A 144 1.27 6.83 -17.99
C ALA A 144 1.02 6.12 -19.34
N GLY A 145 -0.03 5.32 -19.43
CA GLY A 145 -0.42 4.65 -20.66
C GLY A 145 -0.65 5.63 -21.81
N ALA A 146 -1.44 6.68 -21.59
CA ALA A 146 -1.72 7.71 -22.59
C ALA A 146 -0.44 8.45 -23.07
N HIS A 147 0.50 8.71 -22.14
CA HIS A 147 1.80 9.31 -22.50
C HIS A 147 2.63 8.36 -23.38
N HIS A 148 2.67 7.07 -23.04
CA HIS A 148 3.44 6.10 -23.82
C HIS A 148 2.77 5.67 -25.12
N MET A 149 1.50 6.05 -25.37
CA MET A 149 0.86 5.89 -26.70
C MET A 149 1.39 6.89 -27.74
N GLU A 150 2.12 7.92 -27.32
CA GLU A 150 2.74 8.90 -28.23
C GLU A 150 3.85 8.26 -29.06
N ILE A 151 3.99 8.65 -30.33
CA ILE A 151 4.95 8.04 -31.28
C ILE A 151 6.39 8.05 -30.75
N HIS A 152 6.83 9.17 -30.19
CA HIS A 152 8.20 9.31 -29.70
C HIS A 152 8.48 8.54 -28.39
N GLN A 153 7.43 7.99 -27.78
CA GLN A 153 7.52 7.07 -26.65
C GLN A 153 7.43 5.59 -27.07
N GLY A 154 7.33 5.32 -28.37
CA GLY A 154 7.22 3.97 -28.92
C GLY A 154 5.78 3.51 -29.13
N GLY A 155 4.78 4.31 -28.78
CA GLY A 155 3.37 4.01 -28.99
C GLY A 155 2.91 4.15 -30.43
N ASN A 156 1.63 3.80 -30.67
CA ASN A 156 1.02 3.81 -32.01
C ASN A 156 0.52 5.20 -32.47
N GLY A 157 0.68 6.26 -31.66
CA GLY A 157 0.28 7.61 -31.98
C GLY A 157 -1.22 7.89 -31.87
N THR A 158 -1.97 7.03 -31.20
CA THR A 158 -3.40 7.22 -30.97
C THR A 158 -3.63 8.19 -29.82
N LEU A 159 -4.42 9.26 -30.04
CA LEU A 159 -4.89 10.13 -28.97
C LEU A 159 -6.05 9.45 -28.24
N LEU A 160 -5.90 9.25 -26.94
CA LEU A 160 -6.82 8.43 -26.15
C LEU A 160 -8.29 8.88 -26.25
N GLY A 161 -8.54 10.18 -26.22
CA GLY A 161 -9.91 10.74 -26.34
C GLY A 161 -10.41 10.95 -27.74
N GLY A 162 -9.61 10.67 -28.78
CA GLY A 162 -9.96 11.02 -30.18
C GLY A 162 -10.16 12.52 -30.39
N VAL A 163 -10.76 12.88 -31.52
CA VAL A 163 -11.22 14.25 -31.84
C VAL A 163 -12.46 14.14 -32.73
N PRO A 164 -13.25 15.21 -32.92
CA PRO A 164 -14.40 15.17 -33.84
C PRO A 164 -14.02 14.62 -35.21
N GLY A 165 -14.67 13.52 -35.62
CA GLY A 165 -14.40 12.80 -36.86
C GLY A 165 -13.33 11.71 -36.78
N VAL A 166 -12.65 11.56 -35.63
CA VAL A 166 -11.67 10.48 -35.37
C VAL A 166 -12.05 9.74 -34.10
N ALA A 167 -12.19 8.43 -34.18
CA ALA A 167 -12.56 7.60 -33.04
C ALA A 167 -11.52 7.69 -31.88
N PRO A 168 -11.96 7.54 -30.62
CA PRO A 168 -11.06 7.47 -29.48
C PRO A 168 -10.24 6.16 -29.46
N GLY A 169 -9.17 6.15 -28.66
CA GLY A 169 -8.40 4.95 -28.39
C GLY A 169 -9.21 3.93 -27.58
N LYS A 170 -8.98 2.65 -27.84
CA LYS A 170 -9.59 1.52 -27.13
C LYS A 170 -8.77 1.14 -25.92
N VAL A 171 -9.37 1.18 -24.73
CA VAL A 171 -8.76 0.81 -23.48
C VAL A 171 -9.35 -0.50 -22.97
N LEU A 172 -8.52 -1.50 -22.77
CA LEU A 172 -8.88 -2.74 -22.09
C LEU A 172 -8.40 -2.74 -20.66
N VAL A 173 -9.32 -2.93 -19.71
CA VAL A 173 -8.99 -3.07 -18.29
C VAL A 173 -9.25 -4.51 -17.84
N LEU A 174 -8.19 -5.19 -17.41
CA LEU A 174 -8.25 -6.55 -16.88
C LEU A 174 -8.40 -6.49 -15.37
N GLY A 175 -9.61 -6.77 -14.86
CA GLY A 175 -10.00 -6.71 -13.47
C GLY A 175 -10.74 -5.42 -13.09
N GLY A 176 -11.96 -5.56 -12.55
CA GLY A 176 -12.83 -4.45 -12.11
C GLY A 176 -12.69 -4.07 -10.64
N GLY A 177 -11.61 -4.48 -9.96
CA GLY A 177 -11.33 -4.15 -8.56
C GLY A 177 -11.04 -2.67 -8.31
N VAL A 178 -10.40 -2.32 -7.18
CA VAL A 178 -10.09 -0.93 -6.81
C VAL A 178 -9.21 -0.24 -7.86
N VAL A 179 -8.15 -0.91 -8.31
CA VAL A 179 -7.24 -0.41 -9.35
C VAL A 179 -8.01 -0.21 -10.66
N GLY A 180 -8.68 -1.27 -11.15
CA GLY A 180 -9.38 -1.22 -12.43
C GLY A 180 -10.50 -0.18 -12.47
N SER A 181 -11.30 -0.08 -11.41
CA SER A 181 -12.35 0.96 -11.32
C SER A 181 -11.78 2.38 -11.37
N SER A 182 -10.60 2.59 -10.78
CA SER A 182 -9.91 3.89 -10.85
C SER A 182 -9.36 4.16 -12.25
N ALA A 183 -8.85 3.14 -12.94
CA ALA A 183 -8.42 3.24 -14.34
C ALA A 183 -9.60 3.54 -15.26
N ILE A 184 -10.70 2.79 -15.15
CA ILE A 184 -11.94 3.00 -15.91
C ILE A 184 -12.42 4.45 -15.78
N ARG A 185 -12.48 4.96 -14.54
CA ARG A 185 -12.92 6.33 -14.29
C ARG A 185 -12.11 7.38 -15.05
N VAL A 186 -10.78 7.23 -15.07
CA VAL A 186 -9.90 8.19 -15.76
C VAL A 186 -9.98 7.99 -17.26
N ALA A 187 -9.95 6.77 -17.76
CA ALA A 187 -10.04 6.48 -19.19
C ALA A 187 -11.34 7.01 -19.81
N LEU A 188 -12.50 6.76 -19.19
CA LEU A 188 -13.78 7.34 -19.59
C LEU A 188 -13.78 8.87 -19.49
N GLY A 189 -13.19 9.43 -18.41
CA GLY A 189 -13.06 10.89 -18.24
C GLY A 189 -12.20 11.54 -19.32
N MET A 190 -11.27 10.83 -19.92
CA MET A 190 -10.47 11.26 -21.07
C MET A 190 -11.18 11.01 -22.42
N GLY A 191 -12.35 10.40 -22.44
CA GLY A 191 -13.15 10.15 -23.63
C GLY A 191 -12.78 8.87 -24.39
N ALA A 192 -12.06 7.92 -23.77
CA ALA A 192 -11.69 6.65 -24.39
C ALA A 192 -12.89 5.70 -24.57
N ASP A 193 -12.79 4.76 -25.52
CA ASP A 193 -13.67 3.58 -25.61
C ASP A 193 -13.15 2.50 -24.66
N VAL A 194 -13.86 2.25 -23.54
CA VAL A 194 -13.36 1.42 -22.45
C VAL A 194 -14.15 0.13 -22.34
N THR A 195 -13.40 -0.99 -22.29
CA THR A 195 -13.91 -2.32 -21.98
C THR A 195 -13.24 -2.84 -20.70
N VAL A 196 -14.03 -3.39 -19.78
CA VAL A 196 -13.52 -4.09 -18.59
C VAL A 196 -13.86 -5.57 -18.65
N LEU A 197 -12.88 -6.39 -18.31
CA LEU A 197 -13.04 -7.82 -18.12
C LEU A 197 -12.88 -8.19 -16.66
N ASP A 198 -13.88 -8.90 -16.10
CA ASP A 198 -13.84 -9.43 -14.73
C ASP A 198 -14.54 -10.79 -14.67
N ARG A 199 -14.17 -11.64 -13.70
CA ARG A 199 -14.85 -12.92 -13.46
C ARG A 199 -16.06 -12.81 -12.54
N SER A 200 -16.21 -11.72 -11.84
CA SER A 200 -17.33 -11.46 -10.95
C SER A 200 -18.48 -10.78 -11.72
N VAL A 201 -19.52 -11.54 -12.03
CA VAL A 201 -20.72 -11.00 -12.68
C VAL A 201 -21.39 -9.92 -11.80
N SER A 202 -21.36 -10.09 -10.47
CA SER A 202 -21.85 -9.06 -9.54
C SER A 202 -21.06 -7.76 -9.71
N ARG A 203 -19.71 -7.85 -9.80
CA ARG A 203 -18.86 -6.66 -9.99
C ARG A 203 -19.09 -5.99 -11.34
N LEU A 204 -19.26 -6.78 -12.40
CA LEU A 204 -19.61 -6.26 -13.73
C LEU A 204 -20.95 -5.53 -13.69
N GLY A 205 -21.96 -6.07 -12.97
CA GLY A 205 -23.25 -5.42 -12.79
C GLY A 205 -23.15 -4.07 -12.06
N GLU A 206 -22.39 -4.00 -10.98
CA GLU A 206 -22.14 -2.73 -10.27
C GLU A 206 -21.49 -1.67 -11.16
N LEU A 207 -20.52 -2.07 -11.99
CA LEU A 207 -19.84 -1.17 -12.92
C LEU A 207 -20.77 -0.74 -14.06
N ASP A 208 -21.59 -1.64 -14.61
CA ASP A 208 -22.59 -1.32 -15.63
C ASP A 208 -23.60 -0.30 -15.12
N GLU A 209 -24.14 -0.50 -13.94
CA GLU A 209 -25.07 0.44 -13.29
C GLU A 209 -24.40 1.81 -13.05
N GLN A 210 -23.14 1.81 -12.55
CA GLN A 210 -22.40 3.02 -12.25
C GLN A 210 -22.14 3.87 -13.50
N TYR A 211 -21.78 3.24 -14.64
CA TYR A 211 -21.39 3.95 -15.85
C TYR A 211 -22.48 4.02 -16.93
N ARG A 212 -23.63 3.38 -16.73
CA ARG A 212 -24.87 3.56 -17.54
C ARG A 212 -24.63 3.45 -19.05
N GLY A 213 -23.93 2.38 -19.47
CA GLY A 213 -23.64 2.11 -20.88
C GLY A 213 -22.46 2.87 -21.50
N GLN A 214 -21.75 3.69 -20.72
CA GLN A 214 -20.49 4.32 -21.17
C GLN A 214 -19.31 3.33 -21.10
N LEU A 215 -19.44 2.25 -20.33
CA LEU A 215 -18.46 1.20 -20.14
C LEU A 215 -18.98 -0.10 -20.73
N ARG A 216 -18.16 -0.80 -21.50
CA ARG A 216 -18.46 -2.16 -21.92
C ARG A 216 -17.96 -3.14 -20.86
N THR A 217 -18.85 -3.95 -20.33
CA THR A 217 -18.54 -4.98 -19.33
C THR A 217 -18.58 -6.36 -19.98
N VAL A 218 -17.55 -7.17 -19.78
CA VAL A 218 -17.38 -8.50 -20.40
C VAL A 218 -16.92 -9.51 -19.35
N TYR A 219 -17.49 -10.72 -19.36
CA TYR A 219 -17.03 -11.80 -18.51
C TYR A 219 -15.65 -12.30 -18.98
N SER A 220 -14.67 -12.38 -18.08
CA SER A 220 -13.30 -12.70 -18.41
C SER A 220 -13.11 -14.21 -18.68
N THR A 221 -13.15 -14.58 -19.96
CA THR A 221 -12.66 -15.87 -20.47
C THR A 221 -11.33 -15.67 -21.19
N ALA A 222 -10.58 -16.73 -21.45
CA ALA A 222 -9.34 -16.64 -22.24
C ALA A 222 -9.62 -16.06 -23.66
N GLU A 223 -10.69 -16.53 -24.32
CA GLU A 223 -11.12 -16.06 -25.64
C GLU A 223 -11.47 -14.56 -25.61
N ALA A 224 -12.24 -14.10 -24.60
CA ALA A 224 -12.61 -12.69 -24.48
C ALA A 224 -11.38 -11.81 -24.22
N VAL A 225 -10.42 -12.28 -23.42
CA VAL A 225 -9.16 -11.55 -23.21
C VAL A 225 -8.40 -11.39 -24.53
N GLU A 226 -8.24 -12.48 -25.30
CA GLU A 226 -7.55 -12.47 -26.59
C GLU A 226 -8.23 -11.55 -27.60
N GLU A 227 -9.56 -11.66 -27.75
CA GLU A 227 -10.35 -10.84 -28.69
C GLU A 227 -10.20 -9.35 -28.39
N HIS A 228 -10.43 -8.94 -27.15
CA HIS A 228 -10.39 -7.54 -26.78
C HIS A 228 -8.96 -6.96 -26.71
N ALA A 229 -7.97 -7.78 -26.34
CA ALA A 229 -6.57 -7.34 -26.31
C ALA A 229 -6.02 -7.05 -27.73
N ARG A 230 -6.40 -7.86 -28.73
CA ARG A 230 -6.02 -7.65 -30.15
C ARG A 230 -6.48 -6.28 -30.68
N GLU A 231 -7.61 -5.78 -30.19
CA GLU A 231 -8.18 -4.51 -30.64
C GLU A 231 -7.74 -3.30 -29.79
N ALA A 232 -7.14 -3.54 -28.64
CA ALA A 232 -6.78 -2.48 -27.69
C ALA A 232 -5.61 -1.62 -28.19
N ASP A 233 -5.61 -0.35 -27.82
CA ASP A 233 -4.49 0.57 -27.96
C ASP A 233 -3.75 0.71 -26.61
N LEU A 234 -4.50 0.55 -25.49
CA LEU A 234 -3.97 0.53 -24.13
C LEU A 234 -4.59 -0.64 -23.35
N ILE A 235 -3.75 -1.47 -22.72
CA ILE A 235 -4.17 -2.58 -21.85
C ILE A 235 -3.67 -2.31 -20.44
N ILE A 236 -4.58 -2.37 -19.46
CA ILE A 236 -4.25 -2.15 -18.04
C ILE A 236 -4.47 -3.45 -17.26
N GLY A 237 -3.40 -4.03 -16.76
CA GLY A 237 -3.40 -5.19 -15.87
C GLY A 237 -3.70 -4.76 -14.44
N ALA A 238 -4.91 -5.06 -13.95
CA ALA A 238 -5.43 -4.60 -12.67
C ALA A 238 -5.99 -5.75 -11.80
N VAL A 239 -5.57 -6.99 -12.06
CA VAL A 239 -5.99 -8.15 -11.28
C VAL A 239 -5.06 -8.33 -10.09
N LEU A 240 -5.64 -8.34 -8.90
CA LEU A 240 -4.95 -8.58 -7.65
C LEU A 240 -5.65 -9.75 -6.95
N ILE A 241 -4.89 -10.78 -6.58
CA ILE A 241 -5.38 -11.87 -5.72
C ILE A 241 -4.67 -11.73 -4.36
N PRO A 242 -5.39 -11.40 -3.28
CA PRO A 242 -4.77 -11.26 -1.97
C PRO A 242 -4.01 -12.53 -1.56
N GLY A 243 -2.72 -12.38 -1.22
CA GLY A 243 -1.87 -13.50 -0.77
C GLY A 243 -1.41 -14.48 -1.85
N ALA A 244 -1.68 -14.20 -3.15
CA ALA A 244 -1.25 -15.05 -4.26
C ALA A 244 -0.67 -14.22 -5.41
N SER A 245 0.10 -14.88 -6.29
CA SER A 245 0.58 -14.27 -7.53
C SER A 245 -0.58 -13.95 -8.47
N ALA A 246 -0.47 -12.86 -9.21
CA ALA A 246 -1.43 -12.50 -10.25
C ALA A 246 -1.45 -13.58 -11.37
N PRO A 247 -2.62 -13.94 -11.90
CA PRO A 247 -2.69 -14.87 -13.03
C PRO A 247 -2.13 -14.21 -14.30
N LYS A 248 -1.44 -14.99 -15.13
CA LYS A 248 -0.97 -14.54 -16.44
C LYS A 248 -2.14 -14.56 -17.43
N LEU A 249 -2.71 -13.38 -17.71
CA LEU A 249 -3.87 -13.21 -18.58
C LEU A 249 -3.50 -12.93 -20.02
N ILE A 250 -2.36 -12.27 -20.26
CA ILE A 250 -1.78 -12.06 -21.60
C ILE A 250 -0.53 -12.92 -21.70
N THR A 251 -0.52 -13.84 -22.66
CA THR A 251 0.63 -14.69 -22.95
C THR A 251 1.58 -14.04 -23.95
N ALA A 252 2.82 -14.52 -24.02
CA ALA A 252 3.80 -14.04 -25.00
C ALA A 252 3.33 -14.25 -26.45
N GLU A 253 2.64 -15.36 -26.71
CA GLU A 253 2.12 -15.69 -28.04
C GLU A 253 1.08 -14.67 -28.54
N MET A 254 0.24 -14.14 -27.65
CA MET A 254 -0.79 -13.15 -28.01
C MET A 254 -0.21 -11.85 -28.56
N LEU A 255 1.03 -11.48 -28.18
CA LEU A 255 1.63 -10.21 -28.57
C LEU A 255 1.80 -10.10 -30.10
N ALA A 256 2.00 -11.22 -30.78
CA ALA A 256 2.14 -11.26 -32.25
C ALA A 256 0.89 -10.75 -32.99
N ASP A 257 -0.28 -10.84 -32.36
CA ASP A 257 -1.56 -10.40 -32.92
C ASP A 257 -1.95 -8.97 -32.52
N PHE A 258 -1.17 -8.32 -31.67
CA PHE A 258 -1.46 -6.96 -31.20
C PHE A 258 -1.04 -5.91 -32.22
N LYS A 259 -1.67 -4.76 -32.16
CA LYS A 259 -1.27 -3.62 -32.98
C LYS A 259 0.14 -3.18 -32.56
N PRO A 260 1.07 -2.94 -33.51
CA PRO A 260 2.36 -2.36 -33.18
C PRO A 260 2.19 -1.03 -32.41
N GLY A 261 2.92 -0.87 -31.32
CA GLY A 261 2.82 0.32 -30.45
C GLY A 261 1.63 0.28 -29.48
N THR A 262 0.92 -0.85 -29.35
CA THR A 262 0.02 -1.06 -28.19
C THR A 262 0.79 -0.90 -26.89
N VAL A 263 0.19 -0.23 -25.92
CA VAL A 263 0.80 0.00 -24.60
C VAL A 263 0.15 -0.93 -23.56
N MET A 264 0.98 -1.64 -22.81
CA MET A 264 0.55 -2.50 -21.71
C MET A 264 1.08 -1.94 -20.38
N VAL A 265 0.18 -1.59 -19.46
CA VAL A 265 0.53 -1.11 -18.11
C VAL A 265 0.18 -2.19 -17.10
N ASP A 266 1.18 -2.78 -16.46
CA ASP A 266 0.99 -3.81 -15.44
C ASP A 266 1.02 -3.21 -14.04
N VAL A 267 -0.15 -2.94 -13.47
CA VAL A 267 -0.26 -2.40 -12.11
C VAL A 267 -0.05 -3.50 -11.05
N ALA A 268 -0.22 -4.77 -11.44
CA ALA A 268 -0.03 -5.91 -10.55
C ALA A 268 1.44 -6.41 -10.51
N ILE A 269 2.37 -5.65 -11.07
CA ILE A 269 3.78 -6.08 -11.24
C ILE A 269 4.44 -6.48 -9.91
N ASP A 270 4.12 -5.79 -8.81
CA ASP A 270 4.63 -6.11 -7.47
C ASP A 270 4.21 -7.51 -6.97
N GLN A 271 3.18 -8.11 -7.61
CA GLN A 271 2.68 -9.46 -7.33
C GLN A 271 2.93 -10.42 -8.51
N GLY A 272 3.99 -10.18 -9.26
CA GLY A 272 4.41 -10.99 -10.40
C GLY A 272 3.79 -10.59 -11.74
N GLY A 273 2.85 -9.65 -11.76
CA GLY A 273 2.22 -9.09 -12.96
C GLY A 273 1.19 -9.99 -13.65
N CYS A 274 0.28 -9.37 -14.40
CA CYS A 274 -0.79 -10.04 -15.14
C CYS A 274 -0.36 -10.52 -16.54
N PHE A 275 0.82 -10.11 -17.01
CA PHE A 275 1.32 -10.45 -18.35
C PHE A 275 2.50 -11.41 -18.25
N GLU A 276 2.59 -12.38 -19.13
CA GLU A 276 3.69 -13.35 -19.13
C GLU A 276 5.04 -12.68 -19.38
N THR A 277 5.06 -11.68 -20.27
CA THR A 277 6.24 -10.89 -20.63
C THR A 277 6.56 -9.76 -19.65
N ALA A 278 5.76 -9.59 -18.59
CA ALA A 278 5.98 -8.53 -17.60
C ALA A 278 7.22 -8.79 -16.76
N ARG A 279 8.05 -7.76 -16.63
CA ARG A 279 9.17 -7.68 -15.70
C ARG A 279 9.23 -6.32 -15.03
N PRO A 280 9.59 -6.22 -13.75
CA PRO A 280 9.65 -4.94 -13.05
C PRO A 280 10.58 -3.94 -13.72
N THR A 281 10.13 -2.69 -13.79
CA THR A 281 10.89 -1.52 -14.26
C THR A 281 10.92 -0.45 -13.16
N THR A 282 11.65 0.63 -13.40
CA THR A 282 11.81 1.75 -12.46
C THR A 282 11.28 3.05 -13.05
N HIS A 283 11.11 4.08 -12.22
CA HIS A 283 10.73 5.41 -12.73
C HIS A 283 11.81 6.05 -13.63
N ALA A 284 13.07 5.64 -13.52
CA ALA A 284 14.16 6.15 -14.36
C ALA A 284 14.18 5.50 -15.74
N ASP A 285 13.78 4.23 -15.84
CA ASP A 285 13.66 3.45 -17.08
C ASP A 285 12.34 2.70 -17.06
N PRO A 286 11.22 3.41 -17.39
CA PRO A 286 9.88 2.92 -17.09
C PRO A 286 9.34 1.89 -18.07
N THR A 287 9.89 1.80 -19.28
CA THR A 287 9.32 0.97 -20.35
C THR A 287 10.36 0.09 -21.04
N TYR A 288 9.88 -0.95 -21.68
CA TYR A 288 10.62 -1.75 -22.66
C TYR A 288 9.64 -2.25 -23.71
N VAL A 289 10.17 -2.73 -24.83
CA VAL A 289 9.37 -3.22 -25.95
C VAL A 289 9.62 -4.71 -26.14
N VAL A 290 8.54 -5.48 -26.32
CA VAL A 290 8.55 -6.90 -26.73
C VAL A 290 7.60 -7.04 -27.90
N ASP A 291 8.04 -7.61 -29.00
CA ASP A 291 7.27 -7.84 -30.21
C ASP A 291 6.45 -6.62 -30.71
N GLY A 292 7.06 -5.42 -30.59
CA GLY A 292 6.42 -4.17 -30.97
C GLY A 292 5.41 -3.61 -29.98
N VAL A 293 5.23 -4.24 -28.81
CA VAL A 293 4.32 -3.83 -27.73
C VAL A 293 5.10 -3.15 -26.60
N VAL A 294 4.70 -1.96 -26.22
CA VAL A 294 5.32 -1.17 -25.14
C VAL A 294 4.83 -1.67 -23.79
N HIS A 295 5.74 -2.04 -22.91
CA HIS A 295 5.43 -2.47 -21.54
C HIS A 295 5.85 -1.41 -20.55
N TYR A 296 4.90 -0.95 -19.73
CA TYR A 296 5.13 -0.09 -18.56
C TYR A 296 4.82 -0.92 -17.31
N CYS A 297 5.88 -1.32 -16.61
CA CYS A 297 5.79 -2.24 -15.47
C CYS A 297 6.51 -1.68 -14.24
N VAL A 298 6.36 -0.37 -13.98
CA VAL A 298 7.05 0.31 -12.88
C VAL A 298 6.53 -0.19 -11.54
N ALA A 299 7.43 -0.80 -10.77
CA ALA A 299 7.15 -1.09 -9.37
C ALA A 299 6.99 0.21 -8.58
N ASN A 300 6.05 0.22 -7.63
CA ASN A 300 5.77 1.43 -6.83
C ASN A 300 5.25 2.63 -7.66
N MET A 301 4.35 2.39 -8.61
CA MET A 301 3.73 3.45 -9.42
C MET A 301 3.30 4.70 -8.62
N PRO A 302 2.66 4.58 -7.42
CA PRO A 302 2.24 5.75 -6.65
C PRO A 302 3.38 6.71 -6.24
N GLY A 303 4.63 6.24 -6.22
CA GLY A 303 5.81 7.06 -5.95
C GLY A 303 6.04 8.17 -6.97
N ALA A 304 5.65 7.96 -8.23
CA ALA A 304 5.74 8.98 -9.28
C ALA A 304 4.89 10.23 -9.00
N VAL A 305 3.83 10.09 -8.23
CA VAL A 305 2.90 11.18 -7.86
C VAL A 305 2.88 11.35 -6.34
N ALA A 306 4.08 11.43 -5.77
CA ALA A 306 4.34 11.38 -4.33
C ALA A 306 3.49 12.37 -3.52
N ARG A 307 3.23 13.59 -4.03
CA ARG A 307 2.37 14.57 -3.36
C ARG A 307 0.94 14.05 -3.20
N THR A 308 0.32 13.58 -4.27
CA THR A 308 -1.05 13.03 -4.22
C THR A 308 -1.09 11.75 -3.38
N ALA A 309 -0.10 10.88 -3.56
CA ALA A 309 -0.01 9.61 -2.83
C ALA A 309 0.16 9.82 -1.32
N THR A 310 0.98 10.79 -0.89
CA THR A 310 1.13 11.17 0.52
C THR A 310 -0.20 11.61 1.11
N MET A 311 -0.88 12.57 0.46
CA MET A 311 -2.17 13.06 0.97
C MET A 311 -3.21 11.95 1.08
N ALA A 312 -3.31 11.10 0.05
CA ALA A 312 -4.25 9.98 0.05
C ALA A 312 -3.94 8.95 1.13
N LEU A 313 -2.67 8.61 1.34
CA LEU A 313 -2.24 7.66 2.35
C LEU A 313 -2.46 8.23 3.75
N THR A 314 -1.96 9.43 4.03
CA THR A 314 -2.03 10.01 5.38
C THR A 314 -3.46 10.29 5.82
N ASN A 315 -4.38 10.63 4.90
CA ASN A 315 -5.81 10.72 5.22
C ASN A 315 -6.40 9.37 5.68
N ALA A 316 -5.90 8.26 5.12
CA ALA A 316 -6.36 6.94 5.52
C ALA A 316 -5.66 6.43 6.79
N THR A 317 -4.37 6.70 6.97
CA THR A 317 -3.59 6.21 8.11
C THR A 317 -3.80 7.02 9.38
N LEU A 318 -4.10 8.32 9.28
CA LEU A 318 -4.22 9.21 10.45
C LEU A 318 -5.18 8.67 11.53
N PRO A 319 -6.39 8.17 11.24
CA PRO A 319 -7.26 7.60 12.28
C PRO A 319 -6.61 6.43 13.04
N TYR A 320 -5.82 5.61 12.35
CA TYR A 320 -5.10 4.48 12.94
C TYR A 320 -3.92 4.95 13.77
N VAL A 321 -3.16 5.93 13.28
CA VAL A 321 -2.05 6.56 14.03
C VAL A 321 -2.57 7.19 15.32
N MET A 322 -3.70 7.90 15.26
CA MET A 322 -4.34 8.50 16.43
C MET A 322 -4.73 7.44 17.48
N ARG A 323 -5.28 6.31 17.07
CA ARG A 323 -5.61 5.20 17.96
C ARG A 323 -4.36 4.59 18.57
N LEU A 324 -3.33 4.28 17.77
CA LEU A 324 -2.05 3.76 18.29
C LEU A 324 -1.36 4.73 19.27
N ALA A 325 -1.50 6.02 19.05
CA ALA A 325 -0.91 7.03 19.93
C ALA A 325 -1.67 7.21 21.25
N SER A 326 -2.99 6.97 21.26
CA SER A 326 -3.88 7.29 22.38
C SER A 326 -4.32 6.07 23.20
N GLU A 327 -4.33 4.87 22.61
CA GLU A 327 -4.78 3.63 23.25
C GLU A 327 -3.56 2.75 23.58
N ARG A 328 -3.71 1.85 24.54
CA ARG A 328 -2.70 0.79 24.73
C ARG A 328 -2.77 -0.20 23.58
N VAL A 329 -1.63 -0.47 22.96
CA VAL A 329 -1.56 -1.31 21.73
C VAL A 329 -2.12 -2.71 21.99
N GLU A 330 -1.82 -3.31 23.15
CA GLU A 330 -2.32 -4.64 23.51
C GLU A 330 -3.85 -4.66 23.60
N SER A 331 -4.45 -3.63 24.20
CA SER A 331 -5.90 -3.49 24.31
C SER A 331 -6.53 -3.30 22.93
N LEU A 332 -5.94 -2.42 22.11
CA LEU A 332 -6.39 -2.15 20.76
C LEU A 332 -6.39 -3.42 19.88
N LEU A 333 -5.32 -4.20 19.93
CA LEU A 333 -5.20 -5.45 19.17
C LEU A 333 -6.12 -6.55 19.70
N ALA A 334 -6.43 -6.56 21.01
CA ALA A 334 -7.37 -7.54 21.58
C ALA A 334 -8.83 -7.23 21.25
N GLU A 335 -9.20 -5.97 21.12
CA GLU A 335 -10.58 -5.51 20.90
C GLU A 335 -10.95 -5.40 19.43
N ASP A 336 -9.98 -5.06 18.56
CA ASP A 336 -10.21 -4.84 17.13
C ASP A 336 -9.45 -5.88 16.28
N LYS A 337 -10.16 -6.97 15.92
CA LYS A 337 -9.60 -8.04 15.08
C LYS A 337 -9.13 -7.57 13.71
N HIS A 338 -9.70 -6.49 13.18
CA HIS A 338 -9.34 -5.93 11.88
C HIS A 338 -8.03 -5.15 11.98
N PHE A 339 -7.84 -4.44 13.09
CA PHE A 339 -6.56 -3.80 13.39
C PHE A 339 -5.48 -4.84 13.71
N ALA A 340 -5.84 -5.87 14.50
CA ALA A 340 -4.93 -6.97 14.86
C ALA A 340 -4.40 -7.73 13.63
N ALA A 341 -5.15 -7.79 12.53
CA ALA A 341 -4.67 -8.34 11.27
C ALA A 341 -3.45 -7.58 10.70
N GLY A 342 -3.21 -6.34 11.15
CA GLY A 342 -2.02 -5.56 10.81
C GLY A 342 -0.75 -6.04 11.50
N LEU A 343 -0.84 -6.77 12.61
CA LEU A 343 0.32 -7.19 13.40
C LEU A 343 1.12 -8.25 12.63
N ASN A 344 2.35 -7.92 12.25
CA ASN A 344 3.23 -8.80 11.48
C ASN A 344 4.39 -9.35 12.33
N VAL A 345 5.02 -8.49 13.14
CA VAL A 345 6.12 -8.88 14.03
C VAL A 345 5.81 -8.38 15.45
N ALA A 346 6.00 -9.25 16.43
CA ALA A 346 5.91 -8.93 17.85
C ALA A 346 6.81 -9.87 18.66
N ASP A 347 7.42 -9.35 19.73
CA ASP A 347 8.30 -10.11 20.62
C ASP A 347 9.39 -10.91 19.89
N GLY A 348 9.94 -10.36 18.81
CA GLY A 348 10.96 -11.01 18.00
C GLY A 348 10.46 -12.17 17.14
N MET A 349 9.15 -12.28 16.89
CA MET A 349 8.55 -13.36 16.11
C MET A 349 7.67 -12.84 14.97
N LEU A 350 7.59 -13.61 13.87
CA LEU A 350 6.56 -13.43 12.84
C LEU A 350 5.24 -13.98 13.39
N VAL A 351 4.25 -13.10 13.54
CA VAL A 351 2.95 -13.48 14.12
C VAL A 351 1.81 -13.49 13.10
N HIS A 352 1.99 -12.86 11.93
CA HIS A 352 0.99 -12.88 10.85
C HIS A 352 1.03 -14.22 10.10
N PRO A 353 -0.08 -15.01 10.08
CA PRO A 353 -0.06 -16.38 9.57
C PRO A 353 0.42 -16.50 8.11
N ALA A 354 -0.11 -15.67 7.20
CA ALA A 354 0.26 -15.74 5.79
C ALA A 354 1.72 -15.33 5.53
N VAL A 355 2.27 -14.40 6.33
CA VAL A 355 3.69 -14.02 6.24
C VAL A 355 4.59 -15.15 6.76
N ALA A 356 4.23 -15.75 7.89
CA ALA A 356 4.96 -16.87 8.46
C ALA A 356 4.94 -18.09 7.53
N GLU A 357 3.81 -18.38 6.88
CA GLU A 357 3.68 -19.43 5.87
C GLU A 357 4.58 -19.16 4.65
N ALA A 358 4.53 -17.96 4.09
CA ALA A 358 5.35 -17.56 2.94
C ALA A 358 6.85 -17.65 3.23
N LEU A 359 7.26 -17.39 4.46
CA LEU A 359 8.66 -17.41 4.90
C LEU A 359 9.07 -18.71 5.61
N SER A 360 8.23 -19.74 5.61
CA SER A 360 8.45 -21.01 6.32
C SER A 360 9.72 -21.76 5.89
N SER A 361 10.19 -21.55 4.66
CA SER A 361 11.47 -22.10 4.18
C SER A 361 12.70 -21.39 4.76
N HIS A 362 12.55 -20.17 5.26
CA HIS A 362 13.64 -19.37 5.85
C HIS A 362 13.60 -19.41 7.38
N PHE A 363 12.40 -19.45 7.96
CA PHE A 363 12.19 -19.48 9.39
C PHE A 363 11.34 -20.71 9.74
N PRO A 364 11.81 -21.59 10.66
CA PRO A 364 11.00 -22.72 11.08
C PRO A 364 9.68 -22.22 11.67
N PRO A 365 8.56 -22.93 11.40
CA PRO A 365 7.28 -22.55 11.97
C PRO A 365 7.40 -22.47 13.48
N VAL A 366 7.08 -21.32 14.04
CA VAL A 366 6.89 -21.19 15.49
C VAL A 366 5.71 -22.11 15.80
N THR A 367 5.97 -23.19 16.54
CA THR A 367 4.88 -23.96 17.14
C THR A 367 4.07 -22.96 17.95
N THR A 368 2.85 -22.68 17.48
CA THR A 368 1.90 -21.79 18.11
C THR A 368 1.53 -22.38 19.49
N ASP A 369 2.44 -22.23 20.42
CA ASP A 369 2.11 -22.30 21.83
C ASP A 369 1.41 -20.94 22.10
N THR A 370 0.15 -21.00 22.29
CA THR A 370 -0.94 -20.09 22.57
C THR A 370 -0.64 -18.77 23.32
N ARG A 371 0.49 -18.11 23.13
CA ARG A 371 0.90 -16.91 23.88
C ARG A 371 0.25 -15.61 23.38
N PHE A 372 -0.26 -15.59 22.15
CA PHE A 372 -1.04 -14.49 21.58
C PHE A 372 -2.54 -14.79 21.42
N SER A 373 -3.07 -15.87 22.00
CA SER A 373 -4.50 -15.96 22.25
C SER A 373 -4.85 -14.88 23.28
N GLY A 374 -5.91 -14.12 23.06
CA GLY A 374 -6.32 -13.02 23.97
C GLY A 374 -6.51 -13.37 25.45
N GLN A 375 -6.13 -14.57 25.89
CA GLN A 375 -6.08 -15.03 27.26
C GLN A 375 -4.79 -14.60 27.98
N HIS A 376 -3.65 -14.50 27.29
CA HIS A 376 -2.40 -14.05 27.96
C HIS A 376 -2.39 -12.54 28.17
N ILE A 377 -2.94 -11.78 27.23
CA ILE A 377 -3.14 -10.33 27.37
C ILE A 377 -4.08 -10.05 28.57
N ARG A 378 -5.11 -10.88 28.79
CA ARG A 378 -6.01 -10.77 29.94
C ARG A 378 -5.32 -11.12 31.26
N GLN A 379 -4.44 -12.14 31.30
CA GLN A 379 -3.76 -12.55 32.52
C GLN A 379 -2.71 -11.53 33.03
N GLN A 380 -2.05 -10.80 32.14
CA GLN A 380 -1.14 -9.71 32.56
C GLN A 380 -1.89 -8.47 33.02
N ALA A 381 -3.05 -8.14 32.45
CA ALA A 381 -3.90 -7.05 32.93
C ALA A 381 -4.45 -7.33 34.34
N ASP A 382 -4.85 -8.57 34.62
CA ASP A 382 -5.39 -8.99 35.93
C ASP A 382 -4.30 -9.08 37.00
N SER A 383 -3.04 -9.38 36.65
CA SER A 383 -1.92 -9.47 37.62
C SER A 383 -1.39 -8.11 38.06
N GLN A 384 -1.64 -7.04 37.34
CA GLN A 384 -1.26 -5.67 37.71
C GLN A 384 -2.33 -4.91 38.53
N CYS A 385 -3.56 -5.44 38.61
CA CYS A 385 -4.63 -4.87 39.42
C CYS A 385 -4.70 -5.41 40.85
N SER A 386 -3.79 -6.29 41.28
CA SER A 386 -3.75 -6.78 42.67
C SER A 386 -2.67 -6.06 43.49
N GLU A 387 -2.90 -4.81 43.82
CA GLU A 387 -2.21 -4.18 44.96
C GLU A 387 -2.79 -4.73 46.28
N PRO A 388 -1.96 -5.09 47.24
CA PRO A 388 -2.46 -5.58 48.52
C PRO A 388 -3.08 -4.47 49.35
N ALA A 389 -4.33 -4.68 49.72
CA ALA A 389 -5.02 -3.84 50.69
C ALA A 389 -4.21 -3.74 51.99
N VAL A 390 -3.70 -2.56 52.29
CA VAL A 390 -3.08 -2.24 53.58
C VAL A 390 -4.15 -2.28 54.68
N ASN A 391 -4.04 -3.28 55.53
CA ASN A 391 -4.79 -3.41 56.78
C ASN A 391 -4.55 -2.21 57.69
N ALA A 392 -5.51 -1.31 57.83
CA ALA A 392 -5.58 -0.37 58.93
C ALA A 392 -6.32 -0.98 60.10
N LYS A 393 -5.58 -1.46 61.06
CA LYS A 393 -6.07 -1.68 62.44
C LYS A 393 -6.32 -0.30 63.05
N VAL A 394 -7.57 0.02 63.28
CA VAL A 394 -7.94 1.07 64.25
C VAL A 394 -8.20 0.39 65.58
N ALA A 395 -7.28 0.58 66.48
CA ALA A 395 -7.44 0.26 67.90
C ALA A 395 -8.45 1.23 68.57
N GLN A 396 -9.32 0.63 69.33
CA GLN A 396 -10.11 1.31 70.34
C GLN A 396 -9.22 2.12 71.34
N LEU A 397 -9.65 3.31 71.67
CA LEU A 397 -9.61 3.82 73.09
C LEU A 397 -10.26 5.22 73.14
N ASN A 398 -11.34 5.23 74.02
CA ASN A 398 -12.03 6.37 74.63
C ASN A 398 -12.97 7.23 73.76
#